data_95f1729e3737649edb15802e1d5b218b
#
_entry.id   95f1729e3737649edb15802e1d5b218b
#
_cell.length_a   1.000
_cell.length_b   1.000
_cell.length_c   1.000
_cell.angle_alpha   90.00
_cell.angle_beta   90.00
_cell.angle_gamma   90.00
#
_symmetry.space_group_name_H-M   'P 1'
#
loop_
_entity.id
_entity.type
_entity.pdbx_description
1 polymer ?
#
loop_
_entity_poly.entity_id
_entity_poly.type
_entity_poly.pdbx_seq_one_letter_code
_entity_poly.pdbx_strand_id
1 'polypeptide(L)'
;GDGKFGAKWCENLTDDGSRYVELMTGCYTDNQPDFTWIAPYETKEFEQVWYPVRDIGEVKCATEEGACNLEKAEKGAFVGFYSVKKRNCVITLVKGDNVIFEAEVSPDAPFVTTVDYSGEIKDLTLKICDESGKLIVAYKQPVRGNKKPISPRLPAKKPCDIDSVEELYLNGIHLRQ
;
A
#
# COMPACT_ATOMS: atom_id res chain seq x y z
N GLY A 1 9.57 10.95 1.87
CA GLY A 1 9.06 11.45 3.14
C GLY A 1 9.38 12.90 3.35
N ASP A 2 8.36 13.74 3.56
CA ASP A 2 8.52 15.19 3.76
C ASP A 2 8.97 15.58 5.19
N GLY A 3 9.44 14.64 5.97
CA GLY A 3 9.93 14.91 7.31
C GLY A 3 11.38 15.40 7.35
N LYS A 4 11.84 15.86 8.53
CA LYS A 4 13.23 16.31 8.76
C LYS A 4 14.29 15.28 8.30
N PHE A 5 13.96 13.99 8.38
CA PHE A 5 14.84 12.90 7.91
C PHE A 5 14.92 12.84 6.38
N GLY A 6 13.82 13.06 5.68
CA GLY A 6 13.80 13.09 4.21
C GLY A 6 14.65 14.22 3.64
N ALA A 7 14.57 15.43 4.23
CA ALA A 7 15.39 16.57 3.84
C ALA A 7 16.89 16.26 4.02
N LYS A 8 17.28 15.65 5.15
CA LYS A 8 18.68 15.29 5.41
C LYS A 8 19.20 14.21 4.45
N TRP A 9 18.36 13.29 4.00
CA TRP A 9 18.73 12.34 2.95
C TRP A 9 18.99 13.04 1.63
N CYS A 10 18.16 14.01 1.24
CA CYS A 10 18.39 14.80 0.05
C CYS A 10 19.76 15.53 0.11
N GLU A 11 20.05 16.18 1.21
CA GLU A 11 21.35 16.87 1.43
C GLU A 11 22.55 15.91 1.34
N ASN A 12 22.41 14.67 1.83
CA ASN A 12 23.51 13.70 1.85
C ASN A 12 23.71 12.97 0.52
N LEU A 13 22.65 12.86 -0.32
CA LEU A 13 22.68 12.05 -1.54
C LEU A 13 22.70 12.85 -2.83
N THR A 14 22.61 14.19 -2.75
CA THR A 14 22.66 15.07 -3.93
C THR A 14 23.66 16.20 -3.69
N ASP A 15 24.42 16.56 -4.72
CA ASP A 15 25.46 17.60 -4.64
C ASP A 15 24.87 19.01 -4.55
N ASP A 16 23.64 19.18 -5.04
CA ASP A 16 22.94 20.47 -5.15
C ASP A 16 21.78 20.64 -4.18
N GLY A 17 21.56 19.66 -3.27
CA GLY A 17 20.42 19.65 -2.35
C GLY A 17 19.07 19.41 -3.03
N SER A 18 19.05 18.91 -4.27
CA SER A 18 17.83 18.55 -4.97
C SER A 18 17.08 17.42 -4.26
N ARG A 19 15.79 17.27 -4.56
CA ARG A 19 14.99 16.22 -3.94
C ARG A 19 15.39 14.85 -4.47
N TYR A 20 15.71 13.94 -3.55
CA TYR A 20 16.00 12.54 -3.85
C TYR A 20 14.81 11.66 -3.49
N VAL A 21 14.46 10.75 -4.38
CA VAL A 21 13.43 9.73 -4.17
C VAL A 21 13.95 8.39 -4.65
N GLU A 22 13.88 7.40 -3.79
CA GLU A 22 14.15 6.01 -4.09
C GLU A 22 12.87 5.21 -3.98
N LEU A 23 12.48 4.55 -5.08
CA LEU A 23 11.30 3.68 -5.13
C LEU A 23 11.77 2.25 -4.93
N MET A 24 11.47 1.68 -3.76
CA MET A 24 11.93 0.35 -3.38
C MET A 24 10.80 -0.45 -2.75
N THR A 25 10.67 -1.70 -3.18
CA THR A 25 9.76 -2.65 -2.57
C THR A 25 10.31 -4.07 -2.68
N GLY A 26 10.05 -4.89 -1.67
CA GLY A 26 10.42 -6.29 -1.65
C GLY A 26 9.26 -7.20 -2.07
N CYS A 27 9.59 -8.41 -2.53
CA CYS A 27 8.62 -9.39 -3.02
C CYS A 27 8.53 -10.66 -2.19
N TYR A 28 9.58 -10.99 -1.44
CA TYR A 28 9.71 -12.30 -0.78
C TYR A 28 9.90 -12.22 0.72
N THR A 29 10.52 -11.16 1.20
CA THR A 29 10.82 -10.95 2.62
C THR A 29 10.45 -9.54 3.03
N ASP A 30 10.22 -9.32 4.32
CA ASP A 30 9.84 -8.01 4.82
C ASP A 30 10.97 -6.99 4.71
N ASN A 31 12.20 -7.39 5.07
CA ASN A 31 13.36 -6.50 5.02
C ASN A 31 14.67 -7.27 5.27
N GLN A 32 15.79 -6.64 4.96
CA GLN A 32 17.11 -7.12 5.39
C GLN A 32 17.22 -7.18 6.94
N PRO A 33 17.88 -8.18 7.50
CA PRO A 33 18.69 -9.23 6.84
C PRO A 33 17.89 -10.46 6.41
N ASP A 34 16.57 -10.43 6.41
CA ASP A 34 15.76 -11.57 5.98
C ASP A 34 15.94 -11.80 4.48
N PHE A 35 16.04 -13.05 4.10
CA PHE A 35 16.18 -13.48 2.71
C PHE A 35 15.40 -14.76 2.48
N THR A 36 15.09 -15.05 1.22
CA THR A 36 14.48 -16.31 0.81
C THR A 36 15.34 -17.00 -0.24
N TRP A 37 15.22 -18.29 -0.33
CA TRP A 37 15.95 -19.12 -1.28
C TRP A 37 15.12 -19.39 -2.53
N ILE A 38 15.81 -19.49 -3.66
CA ILE A 38 15.28 -20.06 -4.89
C ILE A 38 16.02 -21.36 -5.11
N ALA A 39 15.31 -22.50 -5.08
CA ALA A 39 15.88 -23.80 -5.28
C ALA A 39 16.31 -24.00 -6.74
N PRO A 40 17.21 -24.94 -7.05
CA PRO A 40 17.52 -25.30 -8.42
C PRO A 40 16.24 -25.66 -9.19
N TYR A 41 16.09 -25.08 -10.40
CA TYR A 41 14.91 -25.22 -11.28
C TYR A 41 13.62 -24.57 -10.76
N GLU A 42 13.67 -23.85 -9.63
CA GLU A 42 12.56 -23.02 -9.14
C GLU A 42 12.60 -21.66 -9.84
N THR A 43 11.42 -21.17 -10.25
CA THR A 43 11.23 -19.80 -10.75
C THR A 43 10.22 -19.09 -9.86
N LYS A 44 10.49 -17.84 -9.51
CA LYS A 44 9.55 -16.94 -8.84
C LYS A 44 9.33 -15.73 -9.72
N GLU A 45 8.07 -15.50 -10.07
CA GLU A 45 7.66 -14.37 -10.89
C GLU A 45 6.81 -13.41 -10.07
N PHE A 46 6.96 -12.12 -10.31
CA PHE A 46 6.17 -11.08 -9.67
C PHE A 46 6.09 -9.87 -10.59
N GLU A 47 5.05 -9.07 -10.37
CA GLU A 47 4.82 -7.82 -11.09
C GLU A 47 4.68 -6.67 -10.11
N GLN A 48 5.24 -5.52 -10.48
CA GLN A 48 5.10 -4.26 -9.75
C GLN A 48 4.64 -3.18 -10.71
N VAL A 49 3.60 -2.48 -10.33
CA VAL A 49 3.04 -1.38 -11.13
C VAL A 49 3.28 -0.06 -10.41
N TRP A 50 3.89 0.89 -11.10
CA TRP A 50 4.20 2.22 -10.60
C TRP A 50 3.47 3.28 -11.41
N TYR A 51 2.75 4.15 -10.74
CA TYR A 51 2.13 5.32 -11.36
C TYR A 51 2.00 6.48 -10.36
N PRO A 52 2.08 7.74 -10.84
CA PRO A 52 1.84 8.89 -9.98
C PRO A 52 0.36 8.97 -9.59
N VAL A 53 0.08 9.48 -8.41
CA VAL A 53 -1.28 9.79 -7.94
C VAL A 53 -1.32 11.24 -7.48
N ARG A 54 -2.40 11.98 -7.80
CA ARG A 54 -2.58 13.36 -7.38
C ARG A 54 -4.03 13.65 -7.00
N ASP A 55 -4.21 14.69 -6.21
CA ASP A 55 -5.47 15.39 -5.92
C ASP A 55 -6.57 14.58 -5.21
N ILE A 56 -6.29 13.33 -4.79
CA ILE A 56 -7.25 12.49 -4.06
C ILE A 56 -6.93 12.33 -2.57
N GLY A 57 -5.97 13.08 -2.03
CA GLY A 57 -5.50 12.94 -0.66
C GLY A 57 -4.70 11.65 -0.44
N GLU A 58 -4.78 11.08 0.74
CA GLU A 58 -4.02 9.88 1.11
C GLU A 58 -4.62 8.61 0.47
N VAL A 59 -3.83 7.90 -0.33
CA VAL A 59 -4.27 6.63 -0.95
C VAL A 59 -4.54 5.57 0.11
N LYS A 60 -5.75 5.02 0.11
CA LYS A 60 -6.16 3.93 1.02
C LYS A 60 -6.12 2.56 0.34
N CYS A 61 -6.39 2.51 -0.94
CA CYS A 61 -6.31 1.29 -1.75
C CYS A 61 -5.94 1.64 -3.19
N ALA A 62 -5.13 0.78 -3.82
CA ALA A 62 -4.73 0.93 -5.21
C ALA A 62 -4.70 -0.41 -5.92
N THR A 63 -4.95 -0.37 -7.22
CA THR A 63 -4.79 -1.47 -8.18
C THR A 63 -3.96 -0.96 -9.36
N GLU A 64 -3.63 -1.79 -10.32
CA GLU A 64 -2.98 -1.39 -11.58
C GLU A 64 -3.80 -0.37 -12.40
N GLU A 65 -5.12 -0.26 -12.14
CA GLU A 65 -6.03 0.56 -12.92
C GLU A 65 -6.38 1.90 -12.25
N GLY A 66 -6.13 2.04 -10.94
CA GLY A 66 -6.45 3.28 -10.22
C GLY A 66 -6.28 3.17 -8.71
N ALA A 67 -6.40 4.32 -8.05
CA ALA A 67 -6.25 4.47 -6.61
C ALA A 67 -7.43 5.22 -6.01
N CYS A 68 -7.81 4.85 -4.78
CA CYS A 68 -8.91 5.53 -4.09
C CYS A 68 -8.56 5.96 -2.68
N ASN A 69 -9.31 6.96 -2.22
CA ASN A 69 -9.33 7.47 -0.87
C ASN A 69 -10.75 7.52 -0.33
N LEU A 70 -10.92 7.09 0.91
CA LEU A 70 -12.13 7.27 1.70
C LEU A 70 -11.73 7.63 3.11
N GLU A 71 -12.02 8.85 3.53
CA GLU A 71 -11.66 9.33 4.84
C GLU A 71 -12.71 10.27 5.43
N LYS A 72 -12.60 10.57 6.72
CA LYS A 72 -13.51 11.49 7.39
C LYS A 72 -13.16 12.92 6.97
N ALA A 73 -14.17 13.65 6.52
CA ALA A 73 -14.11 15.09 6.30
C ALA A 73 -14.77 15.85 7.47
N GLU A 74 -14.64 17.18 7.52
CA GLU A 74 -15.31 18.01 8.52
C GLU A 74 -16.83 17.84 8.52
N LYS A 75 -17.42 17.70 7.32
CA LYS A 75 -18.86 17.48 7.13
C LYS A 75 -19.10 16.21 6.30
N GLY A 76 -18.74 15.04 6.85
CA GLY A 76 -19.08 13.79 6.19
C GLY A 76 -17.92 12.93 5.79
N ALA A 77 -18.01 12.28 4.62
CA ALA A 77 -17.04 11.38 4.05
C ALA A 77 -16.41 11.98 2.78
N PHE A 78 -15.11 12.14 2.76
CA PHE A 78 -14.36 12.48 1.56
C PHE A 78 -14.17 11.23 0.71
N VAL A 79 -14.46 11.32 -0.56
CA VAL A 79 -14.28 10.28 -1.57
C VAL A 79 -13.38 10.81 -2.67
N GLY A 80 -12.27 10.11 -2.91
CA GLY A 80 -11.35 10.42 -3.99
C GLY A 80 -11.10 9.18 -4.85
N PHE A 81 -11.02 9.36 -6.17
CA PHE A 81 -10.61 8.31 -7.10
C PHE A 81 -9.72 8.88 -8.20
N TYR A 82 -8.57 8.25 -8.39
CA TYR A 82 -7.63 8.51 -9.48
C TYR A 82 -7.60 7.33 -10.43
N SER A 83 -7.76 7.58 -11.73
CA SER A 83 -7.66 6.56 -12.77
C SER A 83 -6.36 6.73 -13.56
N VAL A 84 -5.68 5.64 -13.85
CA VAL A 84 -4.45 5.65 -14.68
C VAL A 84 -4.72 5.95 -16.15
N LYS A 85 -5.97 5.88 -16.60
CA LYS A 85 -6.42 6.21 -17.96
C LYS A 85 -7.77 6.90 -17.95
N LYS A 86 -8.08 7.62 -19.03
CA LYS A 86 -9.40 8.22 -19.22
C LYS A 86 -10.46 7.13 -19.38
N ARG A 87 -11.54 7.20 -18.58
CA ARG A 87 -12.69 6.30 -18.62
C ARG A 87 -13.89 6.88 -17.88
N ASN A 88 -15.09 6.36 -18.18
CA ASN A 88 -16.24 6.58 -17.34
C ASN A 88 -16.30 5.52 -16.23
N CYS A 89 -16.67 5.95 -15.05
CA CYS A 89 -16.73 5.10 -13.87
C CYS A 89 -18.03 5.29 -13.11
N VAL A 90 -18.50 4.20 -12.52
CA VAL A 90 -19.57 4.22 -11.53
C VAL A 90 -18.94 4.10 -10.16
N ILE A 91 -19.13 5.12 -9.34
CA ILE A 91 -18.55 5.24 -8.00
C ILE A 91 -19.70 5.06 -6.99
N THR A 92 -19.61 4.03 -6.19
CA THR A 92 -20.65 3.64 -5.22
C THR A 92 -20.11 3.70 -3.81
N LEU A 93 -20.78 4.46 -2.95
CA LEU A 93 -20.53 4.48 -1.51
C LEU A 93 -21.70 3.81 -0.80
N VAL A 94 -21.44 2.70 -0.10
CA VAL A 94 -22.49 1.83 0.45
C VAL A 94 -22.44 1.82 1.96
N LYS A 95 -23.54 2.28 2.58
CA LYS A 95 -24.04 1.85 3.89
C LYS A 95 -25.49 2.32 4.05
N GLY A 96 -26.42 1.36 4.18
CA GLY A 96 -27.85 1.65 4.27
C GLY A 96 -28.38 2.30 2.99
N ASP A 97 -28.00 3.53 2.74
CA ASP A 97 -28.27 4.25 1.50
C ASP A 97 -27.07 4.13 0.55
N ASN A 98 -27.35 3.80 -0.70
CA ASN A 98 -26.36 3.78 -1.77
C ASN A 98 -26.21 5.18 -2.36
N VAL A 99 -25.01 5.74 -2.30
CA VAL A 99 -24.66 6.95 -3.05
C VAL A 99 -23.88 6.52 -4.28
N ILE A 100 -24.37 6.87 -5.46
CA ILE A 100 -23.78 6.50 -6.74
C ILE A 100 -23.47 7.77 -7.51
N PHE A 101 -22.25 7.86 -8.02
CA PHE A 101 -21.82 8.90 -8.92
C PHE A 101 -21.39 8.26 -10.23
N GLU A 102 -21.76 8.88 -11.35
CA GLU A 102 -21.20 8.58 -12.65
C GLU A 102 -20.26 9.71 -13.03
N ALA A 103 -19.02 9.39 -13.36
CA ALA A 103 -18.03 10.38 -13.67
C ALA A 103 -17.05 9.89 -14.74
N GLU A 104 -16.71 10.79 -15.66
CA GLU A 104 -15.54 10.63 -16.50
C GLU A 104 -14.31 11.00 -15.66
N VAL A 105 -13.36 10.08 -15.55
CA VAL A 105 -12.14 10.24 -14.77
C VAL A 105 -10.93 10.03 -15.68
N SER A 106 -9.90 10.83 -15.48
CA SER A 106 -8.63 10.70 -16.19
C SER A 106 -7.46 11.03 -15.26
N PRO A 107 -6.21 10.74 -15.65
CA PRO A 107 -5.04 11.17 -14.88
C PRO A 107 -4.98 12.70 -14.68
N ASP A 108 -5.59 13.48 -15.57
CA ASP A 108 -5.63 14.94 -15.51
C ASP A 108 -6.83 15.48 -14.73
N ALA A 109 -7.87 14.67 -14.56
CA ALA A 109 -9.11 15.02 -13.87
C ALA A 109 -9.55 13.89 -12.93
N PRO A 110 -8.93 13.75 -11.75
CA PRO A 110 -9.37 12.82 -10.71
C PRO A 110 -10.77 13.20 -10.21
N PHE A 111 -11.53 12.18 -9.76
CA PHE A 111 -12.81 12.41 -9.11
C PHE A 111 -12.61 12.70 -7.63
N VAL A 112 -13.19 13.78 -7.14
CA VAL A 112 -13.22 14.11 -5.71
C VAL A 112 -14.57 14.68 -5.31
N THR A 113 -15.08 14.24 -4.17
CA THR A 113 -16.31 14.77 -3.60
C THR A 113 -16.35 14.57 -2.09
N THR A 114 -17.22 15.32 -1.43
CA THR A 114 -17.55 15.09 -0.02
C THR A 114 -19.04 14.78 0.08
N VAL A 115 -19.35 13.63 0.66
CA VAL A 115 -20.71 13.15 0.87
C VAL A 115 -21.12 13.48 2.30
N ASP A 116 -22.28 14.06 2.49
CA ASP A 116 -22.83 14.30 3.84
C ASP A 116 -23.11 12.97 4.53
N TYR A 117 -22.40 12.71 5.63
CA TYR A 117 -22.47 11.48 6.37
C TYR A 117 -22.06 11.67 7.83
N SER A 118 -22.95 11.31 8.74
CA SER A 118 -22.75 11.49 10.18
C SER A 118 -22.23 10.25 10.93
N GLY A 119 -22.05 9.13 10.22
CA GLY A 119 -21.59 7.86 10.81
C GLY A 119 -20.08 7.69 10.82
N GLU A 120 -19.66 6.48 11.13
CA GLU A 120 -18.24 6.08 11.14
C GLU A 120 -17.78 5.60 9.75
N ILE A 121 -16.61 6.09 9.30
CA ILE A 121 -16.05 5.74 7.97
C ILE A 121 -15.86 4.22 7.81
N LYS A 122 -15.52 3.51 8.89
CA LYS A 122 -15.37 2.03 8.88
C LYS A 122 -16.63 1.28 8.46
N ASP A 123 -17.79 1.93 8.56
CA ASP A 123 -19.06 1.35 8.17
C ASP A 123 -19.34 1.49 6.68
N LEU A 124 -18.64 2.37 6.00
CA LEU A 124 -18.77 2.62 4.57
C LEU A 124 -17.90 1.66 3.76
N THR A 125 -18.38 1.32 2.57
CA THR A 125 -17.60 0.62 1.56
C THR A 125 -17.64 1.44 0.27
N LEU A 126 -16.45 1.83 -0.22
CA LEU A 126 -16.27 2.48 -1.51
C LEU A 126 -16.02 1.41 -2.56
N LYS A 127 -16.76 1.45 -3.67
CA LYS A 127 -16.56 0.59 -4.85
C LYS A 127 -16.54 1.46 -6.10
N ILE A 128 -15.58 1.22 -6.96
CA ILE A 128 -15.48 1.88 -8.25
C ILE A 128 -15.45 0.81 -9.35
N CYS A 129 -16.39 0.90 -10.26
CA CYS A 129 -16.49 0.01 -11.42
C CYS A 129 -16.38 0.82 -12.72
N ASP A 130 -15.99 0.18 -13.81
CA ASP A 130 -16.07 0.75 -15.13
C ASP A 130 -17.50 0.65 -15.72
N GLU A 131 -17.71 1.16 -16.94
CA GLU A 131 -19.00 1.12 -17.64
C GLU A 131 -19.55 -0.29 -17.84
N SER A 132 -18.67 -1.30 -17.90
CA SER A 132 -19.07 -2.71 -18.04
C SER A 132 -19.50 -3.35 -16.73
N GLY A 133 -19.32 -2.65 -15.60
CA GLY A 133 -19.53 -3.18 -14.25
C GLY A 133 -18.33 -3.94 -13.69
N LYS A 134 -17.18 -3.96 -14.39
CA LYS A 134 -15.96 -4.56 -13.87
C LYS A 134 -15.43 -3.71 -12.71
N LEU A 135 -15.14 -4.35 -11.59
CA LEU A 135 -14.55 -3.70 -10.42
C LEU A 135 -13.12 -3.23 -10.73
N ILE A 136 -12.88 -1.94 -10.55
CA ILE A 136 -11.56 -1.31 -10.65
C ILE A 136 -10.86 -1.36 -9.30
N VAL A 137 -11.50 -0.81 -8.27
CA VAL A 137 -10.97 -0.79 -6.91
C VAL A 137 -12.11 -0.75 -5.89
N ALA A 138 -11.91 -1.37 -4.74
CA ALA A 138 -12.83 -1.25 -3.62
C ALA A 138 -12.04 -1.03 -2.32
N TYR A 139 -12.61 -0.25 -1.42
CA TYR A 139 -12.03 0.00 -0.12
C TYR A 139 -13.08 -0.01 0.98
N LYS A 140 -12.76 -0.71 2.05
CA LYS A 140 -13.43 -0.62 3.34
C LYS A 140 -12.37 -0.49 4.41
N GLN A 141 -12.53 0.47 5.30
CA GLN A 141 -11.56 0.66 6.37
C GLN A 141 -11.42 -0.63 7.19
N PRO A 142 -10.19 -1.19 7.29
CA PRO A 142 -9.97 -2.40 8.06
C PRO A 142 -10.22 -2.13 9.55
N VAL A 143 -10.96 -3.02 10.19
CA VAL A 143 -11.09 -3.00 11.66
C VAL A 143 -9.76 -3.49 12.21
N ARG A 144 -9.06 -2.63 12.94
CA ARG A 144 -7.85 -3.04 13.64
C ARG A 144 -8.22 -4.05 14.73
N GLY A 145 -7.93 -5.31 14.48
CA GLY A 145 -7.94 -6.32 15.54
C GLY A 145 -6.81 -6.05 16.55
N ASN A 146 -6.91 -6.64 17.72
CA ASN A 146 -5.79 -6.66 18.68
C ASN A 146 -4.58 -7.31 18.01
N LYS A 147 -3.68 -6.50 17.47
CA LYS A 147 -2.39 -7.02 16.99
C LYS A 147 -1.66 -7.56 18.21
N LYS A 148 -1.26 -8.83 18.18
CA LYS A 148 -0.29 -9.33 19.14
C LYS A 148 0.93 -8.40 19.07
N PRO A 149 1.48 -7.98 20.20
CA PRO A 149 2.71 -7.19 20.19
C PRO A 149 3.76 -7.96 19.37
N ILE A 150 4.44 -7.24 18.49
CA ILE A 150 5.54 -7.83 17.72
C ILE A 150 6.59 -8.25 18.73
N SER A 151 6.90 -9.54 18.78
CA SER A 151 7.99 -10.03 19.63
C SER A 151 9.30 -9.45 19.11
N PRO A 152 10.15 -8.93 19.99
CA PRO A 152 11.50 -8.55 19.59
C PRO A 152 12.20 -9.73 18.93
N ARG A 153 12.96 -9.46 17.88
CA ARG A 153 13.78 -10.48 17.24
C ARG A 153 14.73 -11.08 18.29
N LEU A 154 14.69 -12.37 18.44
CA LEU A 154 15.63 -13.05 19.33
C LEU A 154 16.99 -13.16 18.64
N PRO A 155 18.09 -13.07 19.38
CA PRO A 155 19.41 -13.38 18.83
C PRO A 155 19.43 -14.83 18.31
N ALA A 156 20.36 -15.11 17.39
CA ALA A 156 20.57 -16.47 16.91
C ALA A 156 20.75 -17.44 18.07
N LYS A 157 20.14 -18.62 17.94
CA LYS A 157 20.32 -19.68 18.95
C LYS A 157 21.79 -20.02 19.09
N LYS A 158 22.22 -20.39 20.29
CA LYS A 158 23.56 -20.94 20.47
C LYS A 158 23.69 -22.28 19.75
N PRO A 159 24.87 -22.63 19.23
CA PRO A 159 25.05 -23.91 18.51
C PRO A 159 24.60 -25.14 19.29
N CYS A 160 24.74 -25.12 20.61
CA CYS A 160 24.28 -26.21 21.48
C CYS A 160 22.75 -26.32 21.63
N ASP A 161 22.02 -25.31 21.23
CA ASP A 161 20.56 -25.24 21.32
C ASP A 161 19.88 -25.50 19.95
N ILE A 162 20.67 -25.96 18.96
CA ILE A 162 20.21 -26.26 17.59
C ILE A 162 20.29 -27.76 17.39
N ASP A 163 19.12 -28.37 17.14
CA ASP A 163 18.99 -29.82 16.99
C ASP A 163 19.20 -30.32 15.54
N SER A 164 19.12 -29.44 14.54
CA SER A 164 19.26 -29.84 13.13
C SER A 164 20.59 -29.35 12.55
N VAL A 165 21.24 -30.21 11.77
CA VAL A 165 22.49 -29.90 11.06
C VAL A 165 22.26 -28.77 10.03
N GLU A 166 21.13 -28.76 9.38
CA GLU A 166 20.74 -27.74 8.40
C GLU A 166 20.60 -26.37 9.07
N GLU A 167 19.90 -26.32 10.20
CA GLU A 167 19.73 -25.06 10.97
C GLU A 167 21.09 -24.57 11.49
N LEU A 168 21.93 -25.47 11.98
CA LEU A 168 23.27 -25.13 12.43
C LEU A 168 24.13 -24.56 11.29
N TYR A 169 24.09 -25.19 10.13
CA TYR A 169 24.81 -24.73 8.93
C TYR A 169 24.32 -23.35 8.48
N LEU A 170 23.00 -23.13 8.39
CA LEU A 170 22.41 -21.85 7.99
C LEU A 170 22.76 -20.73 8.97
N ASN A 171 22.69 -21.00 10.29
CA ASN A 171 23.10 -20.03 11.29
C ASN A 171 24.60 -19.72 11.20
N GLY A 172 25.43 -20.72 10.93
CA GLY A 172 26.86 -20.54 10.72
C GLY A 172 27.20 -19.65 9.51
N ILE A 173 26.50 -19.83 8.40
CA ILE A 173 26.63 -18.96 7.22
C ILE A 173 26.20 -17.52 7.57
N HIS A 174 25.06 -17.38 8.23
CA HIS A 174 24.51 -16.06 8.59
C HIS A 174 25.45 -15.28 9.52
N LEU A 175 26.07 -15.96 10.49
CA LEU A 175 27.03 -15.33 11.41
C LEU A 175 28.39 -15.00 10.76
N ARG A 176 28.68 -15.56 9.58
CA ARG A 176 29.92 -15.30 8.83
C ARG A 176 29.83 -14.07 7.93
N GLN A 177 28.62 -13.61 7.61
CA GLN A 177 28.36 -12.40 6.82
C GLN A 177 28.49 -11.15 7.70
#